data_35c99bf9c570cad834e2985b4558235a
#
_entry.id   35c99bf9c570cad834e2985b4558235a
#
_cell.length_a   1.000
_cell.length_b   1.000
_cell.length_c   1.000
_cell.angle_alpha   90.00
_cell.angle_beta   90.00
_cell.angle_gamma   90.00
#
_symmetry.space_group_name_H-M   'P 1'
#
loop_
_entity.id
_entity.type
_entity.pdbx_description
1 polymer ?
#
loop_
_entity_poly.entity_id
_entity_poly.type
_entity_poly.pdbx_seq_one_letter_code
_entity_poly.pdbx_strand_id
1 'polypeptide(L)'
;ASADASSSAAEGSSESTGLMSDEEIIKKASSENKVGNWGLGNEYEIQALLSKYGLPTDYITMDFTMDQIDKDTITLASAMTFNELGLIKNNYDGGYNYGDEIGVIDMNDEGVAMLEDNLFCTKEFAKNNPNTVKAFVAASMKGWTYACEHPDEAAEIVFKYGSSVSADHQKYMASEVAKLVTTETKG
;
A
#
# COMPACT_ATOMS: atom_id res chain seq x y z
N ALA A 1 -4.16 -55.49 17.75
CA ALA A 1 -2.88 -55.04 17.29
C ALA A 1 -3.01 -53.54 16.97
N SER A 2 -2.62 -52.73 17.91
CA SER A 2 -2.53 -51.26 17.77
C SER A 2 -1.24 -50.93 17.01
N ALA A 3 -1.34 -50.04 16.05
CA ALA A 3 -0.18 -49.39 15.42
C ALA A 3 -0.27 -47.90 15.73
N ASP A 4 0.63 -47.47 16.60
CA ASP A 4 0.98 -46.08 16.83
C ASP A 4 1.63 -45.49 15.57
N ALA A 5 1.06 -44.41 15.06
CA ALA A 5 1.70 -43.58 14.05
C ALA A 5 2.17 -42.27 14.73
N SER A 6 3.43 -42.28 15.14
CA SER A 6 4.18 -41.11 15.59
C SER A 6 4.37 -40.17 14.40
N SER A 7 3.68 -38.99 14.40
CA SER A 7 3.95 -37.91 13.50
C SER A 7 5.10 -37.07 14.08
N SER A 8 6.28 -37.19 13.51
CA SER A 8 7.40 -36.29 13.77
C SER A 8 7.17 -35.00 13.01
N ALA A 9 6.87 -33.93 13.76
CA ALA A 9 6.97 -32.58 13.27
C ALA A 9 8.43 -32.29 12.93
N ALA A 10 8.71 -32.00 11.66
CA ALA A 10 10.00 -31.48 11.25
C ALA A 10 10.07 -30.02 11.69
N GLU A 11 10.85 -29.75 12.72
CA GLU A 11 11.32 -28.42 13.05
C GLU A 11 12.27 -27.97 11.92
N GLY A 12 11.76 -27.16 11.01
CA GLY A 12 12.58 -26.45 10.05
C GLY A 12 13.39 -25.40 10.79
N SER A 13 14.68 -25.64 10.98
CA SER A 13 15.63 -24.63 11.42
C SER A 13 15.71 -23.57 10.31
N SER A 14 15.05 -22.41 10.49
CA SER A 14 15.35 -21.23 9.70
C SER A 14 16.74 -20.74 10.12
N GLU A 15 17.72 -20.85 9.23
CA GLU A 15 18.94 -20.09 9.37
C GLU A 15 18.57 -18.60 9.41
N SER A 16 18.79 -17.94 10.55
CA SER A 16 18.56 -16.51 10.68
C SER A 16 19.57 -15.81 9.76
N THR A 17 19.09 -15.14 8.75
CA THR A 17 19.89 -14.35 7.79
C THR A 17 20.52 -13.11 8.42
N GLY A 18 20.41 -12.91 9.72
CA GLY A 18 20.88 -11.71 10.42
C GLY A 18 20.00 -10.48 10.22
N LEU A 19 18.92 -10.59 9.45
CA LEU A 19 17.93 -9.54 9.27
C LEU A 19 16.90 -9.60 10.40
N MET A 20 16.43 -8.43 10.82
CA MET A 20 15.35 -8.31 11.79
C MET A 20 14.03 -8.80 11.18
N SER A 21 13.18 -9.44 11.97
CA SER A 21 11.81 -9.75 11.58
C SER A 21 10.94 -8.47 11.52
N ASP A 22 9.82 -8.54 10.81
CA ASP A 22 8.88 -7.42 10.69
C ASP A 22 8.43 -6.92 12.06
N GLU A 23 8.10 -7.84 12.99
CA GLU A 23 7.76 -7.50 14.37
C GLU A 23 8.87 -6.74 15.10
N GLU A 24 10.13 -7.15 14.93
CA GLU A 24 11.28 -6.48 15.55
C GLU A 24 11.49 -5.09 14.96
N ILE A 25 11.32 -4.93 13.65
CA ILE A 25 11.40 -3.63 12.95
C ILE A 25 10.31 -2.70 13.46
N ILE A 26 9.06 -3.16 13.52
CA ILE A 26 7.90 -2.39 14.01
C ILE A 26 8.13 -1.93 15.44
N LYS A 27 8.53 -2.83 16.33
CA LYS A 27 8.81 -2.53 17.74
C LYS A 27 9.94 -1.52 17.90
N LYS A 28 11.01 -1.68 17.13
CA LYS A 28 12.15 -0.76 17.14
C LYS A 28 11.73 0.64 16.69
N ALA A 29 11.08 0.75 15.53
CA ALA A 29 10.62 2.04 14.99
C ALA A 29 9.68 2.75 15.97
N SER A 30 8.75 2.03 16.61
CA SER A 30 7.86 2.57 17.63
C SER A 30 8.62 3.06 18.86
N SER A 31 9.59 2.28 19.37
CA SER A 31 10.38 2.66 20.55
C SER A 31 11.28 3.88 20.32
N GLU A 32 11.69 4.12 19.08
CA GLU A 32 12.50 5.25 18.66
C GLU A 32 11.66 6.46 18.24
N ASN A 33 10.32 6.38 18.26
CA ASN A 33 9.39 7.37 17.71
C ASN A 33 9.68 7.69 16.23
N LYS A 34 9.96 6.66 15.43
CA LYS A 34 10.31 6.76 14.00
C LYS A 34 9.27 6.10 13.09
N VAL A 35 8.01 6.08 13.50
CA VAL A 35 6.87 5.62 12.69
C VAL A 35 6.26 6.83 11.97
N GLY A 36 6.07 6.74 10.67
CA GLY A 36 5.53 7.83 9.85
C GLY A 36 4.23 7.47 9.13
N ASN A 37 3.32 8.44 9.07
CA ASN A 37 2.09 8.38 8.28
C ASN A 37 1.65 9.80 7.91
N TRP A 38 0.87 9.96 6.84
CA TRP A 38 0.35 11.28 6.43
C TRP A 38 -0.76 11.82 7.34
N GLY A 39 -1.46 10.96 8.08
CA GLY A 39 -2.73 11.32 8.71
C GLY A 39 -3.84 11.48 7.69
N LEU A 40 -4.70 12.47 7.87
CA LEU A 40 -5.76 12.84 6.91
C LEU A 40 -6.81 11.75 6.67
N GLY A 41 -6.95 10.80 7.59
CA GLY A 41 -7.86 9.65 7.48
C GLY A 41 -7.19 8.38 6.92
N ASN A 42 -5.89 8.41 6.67
CA ASN A 42 -5.10 7.26 6.20
C ASN A 42 -4.31 6.56 7.33
N GLU A 43 -4.45 7.02 8.57
CA GLU A 43 -3.70 6.53 9.71
C GLU A 43 -4.23 5.21 10.30
N TYR A 44 -5.40 4.76 9.90
CA TYR A 44 -6.08 3.63 10.55
C TYR A 44 -5.34 2.30 10.39
N GLU A 45 -4.72 2.03 9.25
CA GLU A 45 -3.97 0.80 9.01
C GLU A 45 -2.71 0.74 9.88
N ILE A 46 -1.91 1.81 9.91
CA ILE A 46 -0.70 1.85 10.75
C ILE A 46 -1.07 1.80 12.25
N GLN A 47 -2.16 2.43 12.66
CA GLN A 47 -2.64 2.35 14.04
C GLN A 47 -3.12 0.94 14.38
N ALA A 48 -3.78 0.25 13.46
CA ALA A 48 -4.18 -1.14 13.63
C ALA A 48 -2.96 -2.07 13.73
N LEU A 49 -1.93 -1.84 12.90
CA LEU A 49 -0.67 -2.58 12.95
C LEU A 49 0.03 -2.40 14.30
N LEU A 50 0.21 -1.17 14.76
CA LEU A 50 0.83 -0.87 16.05
C LEU A 50 0.02 -1.49 17.21
N SER A 51 -1.31 -1.38 17.17
CA SER A 51 -2.20 -1.98 18.16
C SER A 51 -2.11 -3.50 18.21
N LYS A 52 -1.96 -4.17 17.05
CA LYS A 52 -1.78 -5.62 16.96
C LYS A 52 -0.57 -6.08 17.77
N TYR A 53 0.50 -5.29 17.78
CA TYR A 53 1.73 -5.56 18.53
C TYR A 53 1.75 -4.94 19.95
N GLY A 54 0.63 -4.37 20.41
CA GLY A 54 0.51 -3.76 21.73
C GLY A 54 1.34 -2.49 21.92
N LEU A 55 1.60 -1.76 20.84
CA LEU A 55 2.44 -0.56 20.80
C LEU A 55 1.59 0.72 20.83
N PRO A 56 2.18 1.86 21.26
CA PRO A 56 1.55 3.18 21.07
C PRO A 56 1.23 3.44 19.60
N THR A 57 0.09 4.08 19.35
CA THR A 57 -0.41 4.37 18.00
C THR A 57 0.01 5.74 17.47
N ASP A 58 0.98 6.37 18.12
CA ASP A 58 1.52 7.66 17.72
C ASP A 58 2.42 7.50 16.46
N TYR A 59 2.40 8.54 15.63
CA TYR A 59 3.22 8.60 14.43
C TYR A 59 3.70 10.02 14.15
N ILE A 60 4.77 10.15 13.38
CA ILE A 60 5.25 11.41 12.83
C ILE A 60 4.47 11.71 11.55
N THR A 61 3.94 12.92 11.42
CA THR A 61 3.30 13.33 10.16
C THR A 61 4.35 13.43 9.05
N MET A 62 4.10 12.66 7.99
CA MET A 62 4.91 12.69 6.77
C MET A 62 4.40 13.73 5.78
N ASP A 63 5.28 14.26 4.96
CA ASP A 63 4.92 14.90 3.71
C ASP A 63 4.73 13.86 2.58
N PHE A 64 4.57 14.31 1.34
CA PHE A 64 4.35 13.44 0.19
C PHE A 64 5.65 13.04 -0.53
N THR A 65 6.79 13.18 0.14
CA THR A 65 8.11 12.73 -0.33
C THR A 65 8.60 11.56 0.51
N MET A 66 9.70 10.93 0.08
CA MET A 66 10.39 9.92 0.89
C MET A 66 11.63 10.48 1.60
N ASP A 67 11.78 11.80 1.62
CA ASP A 67 12.91 12.50 2.27
C ASP A 67 13.10 12.10 3.73
N GLN A 68 12.03 11.81 4.44
CA GLN A 68 12.11 11.48 5.87
C GLN A 68 12.68 10.08 6.10
N ILE A 69 12.49 9.13 5.16
CA ILE A 69 13.19 7.85 5.14
C ILE A 69 14.65 8.07 4.73
N ASP A 70 14.89 8.80 3.63
CA ASP A 70 16.22 9.07 3.10
C ASP A 70 17.14 9.76 4.13
N LYS A 71 16.59 10.64 4.97
CA LYS A 71 17.29 11.35 6.05
C LYS A 71 17.28 10.63 7.40
N ASP A 72 16.81 9.39 7.47
CA ASP A 72 16.68 8.57 8.69
C ASP A 72 15.89 9.25 9.83
N THR A 73 14.94 10.12 9.48
CA THR A 73 14.03 10.73 10.45
C THR A 73 12.89 9.78 10.82
N ILE A 74 12.48 8.96 9.86
CA ILE A 74 11.51 7.87 9.98
C ILE A 74 12.18 6.57 9.54
N THR A 75 11.93 5.48 10.23
CA THR A 75 12.42 4.14 9.88
C THR A 75 11.32 3.25 9.33
N LEU A 76 10.09 3.44 9.81
CA LEU A 76 8.89 2.76 9.35
C LEU A 76 7.91 3.79 8.79
N ALA A 77 7.74 3.84 7.49
CA ALA A 77 6.89 4.79 6.79
C ALA A 77 5.70 4.10 6.13
N SER A 78 4.53 4.69 6.24
CA SER A 78 3.42 4.33 5.36
C SER A 78 3.74 4.70 3.92
N ALA A 79 3.44 3.80 2.99
CA ALA A 79 3.68 3.98 1.57
C ALA A 79 2.60 3.25 0.78
N MET A 80 2.03 3.93 -0.20
CA MET A 80 1.17 3.28 -1.19
C MET A 80 2.04 2.48 -2.16
N THR A 81 1.66 1.23 -2.40
CA THR A 81 2.39 0.36 -3.33
C THR A 81 2.49 0.96 -4.72
N PHE A 82 1.48 1.70 -5.14
CA PHE A 82 1.42 2.36 -6.44
C PHE A 82 2.09 3.75 -6.48
N ASN A 83 2.54 4.31 -5.37
CA ASN A 83 3.12 5.66 -5.32
C ASN A 83 4.46 5.66 -4.57
N GLU A 84 4.48 5.89 -3.26
CA GLU A 84 5.70 6.13 -2.48
C GLU A 84 6.66 4.95 -2.52
N LEU A 85 6.16 3.71 -2.56
CA LEU A 85 7.02 2.53 -2.71
C LEU A 85 7.79 2.58 -4.03
N GLY A 86 7.17 3.05 -5.10
CA GLY A 86 7.84 3.27 -6.37
C GLY A 86 8.90 4.35 -6.31
N LEU A 87 8.62 5.46 -5.62
CA LEU A 87 9.58 6.55 -5.45
C LEU A 87 10.82 6.09 -4.69
N ILE A 88 10.66 5.39 -3.58
CA ILE A 88 11.81 4.99 -2.77
C ILE A 88 12.67 3.91 -3.46
N LYS A 89 12.07 2.98 -4.18
CA LYS A 89 12.77 1.84 -4.79
C LYS A 89 13.43 2.16 -6.13
N ASN A 90 12.81 2.95 -6.98
CA ASN A 90 13.22 3.10 -8.38
C ASN A 90 14.24 4.24 -8.60
N ASN A 91 14.96 4.15 -9.73
CA ASN A 91 16.02 5.09 -10.13
C ASN A 91 15.63 6.03 -11.27
N TYR A 92 14.34 6.24 -11.51
CA TYR A 92 13.86 7.21 -12.48
C TYR A 92 13.91 8.64 -11.91
N ASP A 93 13.59 9.64 -12.73
CA ASP A 93 13.55 11.05 -12.31
C ASP A 93 12.61 11.25 -11.11
N GLY A 94 13.16 11.78 -10.02
CA GLY A 94 12.47 11.93 -8.74
C GLY A 94 12.49 10.69 -7.83
N GLY A 95 13.11 9.57 -8.26
CA GLY A 95 13.26 8.36 -7.44
C GLY A 95 14.51 8.37 -6.57
N TYR A 96 14.47 7.63 -5.46
CA TYR A 96 15.55 7.57 -4.45
C TYR A 96 16.52 6.41 -4.68
N ASN A 97 16.15 5.42 -5.51
CA ASN A 97 17.02 4.32 -5.96
C ASN A 97 17.52 3.37 -4.85
N TYR A 98 16.74 3.10 -3.85
CA TYR A 98 17.09 2.11 -2.81
C TYR A 98 16.95 0.65 -3.27
N GLY A 99 16.15 0.38 -4.30
CA GLY A 99 15.98 -0.98 -4.82
C GLY A 99 15.52 -1.97 -3.75
N ASP A 100 16.29 -3.04 -3.58
CA ASP A 100 16.00 -4.11 -2.61
C ASP A 100 16.57 -3.84 -1.20
N GLU A 101 17.18 -2.68 -0.97
CA GLU A 101 17.61 -2.26 0.36
C GLU A 101 16.42 -1.84 1.25
N ILE A 102 15.26 -1.53 0.63
CA ILE A 102 14.01 -1.22 1.34
C ILE A 102 13.22 -2.51 1.59
N GLY A 103 13.02 -2.84 2.87
CA GLY A 103 12.07 -3.86 3.30
C GLY A 103 10.62 -3.35 3.16
N VAL A 104 9.69 -4.26 2.90
CA VAL A 104 8.25 -3.96 2.77
C VAL A 104 7.48 -4.85 3.73
N ILE A 105 6.65 -4.24 4.56
CA ILE A 105 5.67 -4.93 5.43
C ILE A 105 4.31 -4.74 4.77
N ASP A 106 3.74 -5.82 4.22
CA ASP A 106 2.44 -5.77 3.55
C ASP A 106 1.31 -5.83 4.57
N MET A 107 0.43 -4.83 4.53
CA MET A 107 -0.72 -4.75 5.45
C MET A 107 -1.73 -5.89 5.25
N ASN A 108 -1.76 -6.53 4.06
CA ASN A 108 -2.58 -7.73 3.84
C ASN A 108 -1.99 -8.93 4.60
N ASP A 109 -0.69 -9.14 4.56
CA ASP A 109 -0.01 -10.23 5.28
C ASP A 109 -0.14 -10.04 6.80
N GLU A 110 -0.12 -8.79 7.24
CA GLU A 110 -0.38 -8.41 8.63
C GLU A 110 -1.86 -8.52 9.04
N GLY A 111 -2.78 -8.65 8.09
CA GLY A 111 -4.22 -8.77 8.33
C GLY A 111 -4.89 -7.48 8.80
N VAL A 112 -4.32 -6.33 8.48
CA VAL A 112 -4.82 -5.00 8.86
C VAL A 112 -5.13 -4.10 7.67
N ALA A 113 -5.00 -4.59 6.43
CA ALA A 113 -5.32 -3.84 5.23
C ALA A 113 -6.80 -3.38 5.22
N MET A 114 -7.04 -2.18 4.73
CA MET A 114 -8.35 -1.55 4.63
C MET A 114 -8.65 -1.15 3.18
N LEU A 115 -9.94 -1.00 2.87
CA LEU A 115 -10.37 -0.51 1.57
C LEU A 115 -10.25 1.01 1.51
N GLU A 116 -9.68 1.50 0.43
CA GLU A 116 -9.55 2.91 0.09
C GLU A 116 -10.24 3.22 -1.24
N ASP A 117 -10.30 4.51 -1.63
CA ASP A 117 -10.77 4.99 -2.93
C ASP A 117 -12.16 4.51 -3.35
N ASN A 118 -13.18 4.92 -2.61
CA ASN A 118 -14.56 4.51 -2.83
C ASN A 118 -15.36 5.56 -3.61
N LEU A 119 -16.25 5.10 -4.50
CA LEU A 119 -17.35 5.91 -5.01
C LEU A 119 -18.49 5.92 -3.98
N PHE A 120 -18.89 7.10 -3.55
CA PHE A 120 -20.00 7.23 -2.61
C PHE A 120 -20.90 8.41 -2.95
N CYS A 121 -22.15 8.34 -2.48
CA CYS A 121 -23.12 9.42 -2.51
C CYS A 121 -24.05 9.34 -1.30
N THR A 122 -24.83 10.38 -1.06
CA THR A 122 -25.86 10.34 0.00
C THR A 122 -26.97 9.35 -0.35
N LYS A 123 -27.60 8.76 0.66
CA LYS A 123 -28.78 7.90 0.48
C LYS A 123 -29.91 8.63 -0.24
N GLU A 124 -30.09 9.92 0.06
CA GLU A 124 -31.12 10.77 -0.57
C GLU A 124 -30.81 10.96 -2.06
N PHE A 125 -29.56 11.28 -2.42
CA PHE A 125 -29.17 11.41 -3.83
C PHE A 125 -29.41 10.11 -4.60
N ALA A 126 -28.99 8.97 -4.05
CA ALA A 126 -29.20 7.66 -4.68
C ALA A 126 -30.70 7.35 -4.88
N LYS A 127 -31.54 7.67 -3.88
CA LYS A 127 -32.98 7.47 -3.95
C LYS A 127 -33.65 8.36 -5.02
N ASN A 128 -33.24 9.62 -5.09
CA ASN A 128 -33.86 10.57 -5.98
C ASN A 128 -33.30 10.52 -7.42
N ASN A 129 -32.08 9.98 -7.59
CA ASN A 129 -31.37 9.94 -8.88
C ASN A 129 -30.82 8.54 -9.22
N PRO A 130 -31.60 7.45 -9.14
CA PRO A 130 -31.07 6.08 -9.27
C PRO A 130 -30.45 5.84 -10.65
N ASN A 131 -31.01 6.40 -11.71
CA ASN A 131 -30.47 6.25 -13.06
C ASN A 131 -29.12 6.96 -13.23
N THR A 132 -28.95 8.12 -12.61
CA THR A 132 -27.66 8.86 -12.61
C THR A 132 -26.59 8.06 -11.90
N VAL A 133 -26.89 7.52 -10.71
CA VAL A 133 -25.94 6.69 -9.95
C VAL A 133 -25.54 5.47 -10.78
N LYS A 134 -26.52 4.77 -11.34
CA LYS A 134 -26.24 3.58 -12.19
C LYS A 134 -25.38 3.92 -13.40
N ALA A 135 -25.68 5.01 -14.09
CA ALA A 135 -24.93 5.43 -15.26
C ALA A 135 -23.50 5.85 -14.90
N PHE A 136 -23.33 6.57 -13.79
CA PHE A 136 -22.01 7.01 -13.32
C PHE A 136 -21.14 5.81 -12.93
N VAL A 137 -21.67 4.88 -12.15
CA VAL A 137 -20.93 3.64 -11.76
C VAL A 137 -20.54 2.84 -13.00
N ALA A 138 -21.49 2.63 -13.95
CA ALA A 138 -21.19 1.90 -15.18
C ALA A 138 -20.10 2.58 -16.03
N ALA A 139 -20.14 3.91 -16.14
CA ALA A 139 -19.12 4.68 -16.87
C ALA A 139 -17.75 4.61 -16.16
N SER A 140 -17.74 4.72 -14.83
CA SER A 140 -16.51 4.58 -14.03
C SER A 140 -15.89 3.19 -14.19
N MET A 141 -16.68 2.13 -14.08
CA MET A 141 -16.20 0.76 -14.28
C MET A 141 -15.64 0.54 -15.69
N LYS A 142 -16.30 1.10 -16.72
CA LYS A 142 -15.77 1.04 -18.08
C LYS A 142 -14.43 1.78 -18.23
N GLY A 143 -14.32 2.95 -17.59
CA GLY A 143 -13.07 3.71 -17.58
C GLY A 143 -11.94 2.97 -16.89
N TRP A 144 -12.21 2.37 -15.73
CA TRP A 144 -11.25 1.56 -15.00
C TRP A 144 -10.80 0.32 -15.78
N THR A 145 -11.74 -0.40 -16.39
CA THR A 145 -11.40 -1.55 -17.25
C THR A 145 -10.44 -1.12 -18.36
N TYR A 146 -10.75 -0.03 -19.06
CA TYR A 146 -9.89 0.49 -20.11
C TYR A 146 -8.50 0.88 -19.60
N ALA A 147 -8.42 1.60 -18.48
CA ALA A 147 -7.16 2.02 -17.88
C ALA A 147 -6.28 0.84 -17.45
N CYS A 148 -6.89 -0.22 -16.90
CA CYS A 148 -6.16 -1.44 -16.52
C CYS A 148 -5.65 -2.23 -17.73
N GLU A 149 -6.40 -2.25 -18.83
CA GLU A 149 -6.00 -2.91 -20.08
C GLU A 149 -4.95 -2.10 -20.86
N HIS A 150 -4.88 -0.77 -20.64
CA HIS A 150 -4.01 0.16 -21.34
C HIS A 150 -3.27 1.10 -20.38
N PRO A 151 -2.45 0.59 -19.43
CA PRO A 151 -1.86 1.40 -18.37
C PRO A 151 -0.91 2.49 -18.89
N ASP A 152 -0.17 2.25 -19.98
CA ASP A 152 0.71 3.26 -20.58
C ASP A 152 -0.08 4.44 -21.15
N GLU A 153 -1.18 4.17 -21.87
CA GLU A 153 -2.06 5.21 -22.40
C GLU A 153 -2.77 5.97 -21.27
N ALA A 154 -3.21 5.25 -20.24
CA ALA A 154 -3.80 5.85 -19.05
C ALA A 154 -2.82 6.82 -18.37
N ALA A 155 -1.55 6.41 -18.22
CA ALA A 155 -0.50 7.27 -17.68
C ALA A 155 -0.29 8.53 -18.54
N GLU A 156 -0.25 8.41 -19.86
CA GLU A 156 -0.12 9.55 -20.78
C GLU A 156 -1.31 10.52 -20.69
N ILE A 157 -2.53 9.99 -20.55
CA ILE A 157 -3.75 10.79 -20.38
C ILE A 157 -3.68 11.58 -19.07
N VAL A 158 -3.37 10.91 -17.94
CA VAL A 158 -3.27 11.54 -16.63
C VAL A 158 -2.17 12.61 -16.63
N PHE A 159 -1.02 12.32 -17.20
CA PHE A 159 0.10 13.27 -17.29
C PHE A 159 -0.22 14.56 -18.03
N LYS A 160 -1.16 14.54 -19.00
CA LYS A 160 -1.66 15.76 -19.66
C LYS A 160 -2.42 16.70 -18.75
N TYR A 161 -3.03 16.18 -17.68
CA TYR A 161 -3.85 16.95 -16.74
C TYR A 161 -3.13 17.27 -15.43
N GLY A 162 -2.04 16.58 -15.13
CA GLY A 162 -1.21 16.82 -13.96
C GLY A 162 0.19 16.23 -14.15
N SER A 163 1.22 17.06 -14.01
CA SER A 163 2.63 16.69 -14.17
C SER A 163 3.43 16.95 -12.90
N SER A 164 2.83 16.69 -11.74
CA SER A 164 3.49 16.83 -10.44
C SER A 164 4.57 15.78 -10.18
N VAL A 165 4.51 14.68 -10.91
CA VAL A 165 5.48 13.58 -10.87
C VAL A 165 6.11 13.39 -12.24
N SER A 166 7.22 12.66 -12.33
CA SER A 166 7.86 12.34 -13.62
C SER A 166 6.97 11.42 -14.46
N ALA A 167 7.18 11.41 -15.78
CA ALA A 167 6.45 10.54 -16.70
C ALA A 167 6.69 9.05 -16.38
N ASP A 168 7.91 8.69 -15.97
CA ASP A 168 8.25 7.30 -15.62
C ASP A 168 7.56 6.88 -14.32
N HIS A 169 7.48 7.78 -13.33
CA HIS A 169 6.71 7.51 -12.12
C HIS A 169 5.21 7.38 -12.41
N GLN A 170 4.65 8.21 -13.30
CA GLN A 170 3.25 8.10 -13.69
C GLN A 170 2.94 6.76 -14.36
N LYS A 171 3.84 6.23 -15.17
CA LYS A 171 3.71 4.88 -15.77
C LYS A 171 3.78 3.78 -14.71
N TYR A 172 4.73 3.91 -13.78
CA TYR A 172 4.80 3.00 -12.63
C TYR A 172 3.47 2.97 -11.89
N MET A 173 2.94 4.15 -11.51
CA MET A 173 1.68 4.27 -10.79
C MET A 173 0.52 3.59 -11.55
N ALA A 174 0.36 3.87 -12.83
CA ALA A 174 -0.71 3.28 -13.64
C ALA A 174 -0.61 1.74 -13.69
N SER A 175 0.60 1.21 -13.80
CA SER A 175 0.86 -0.23 -13.83
C SER A 175 0.54 -0.89 -12.48
N GLU A 176 0.93 -0.30 -11.36
CA GLU A 176 0.66 -0.85 -10.03
C GLU A 176 -0.83 -0.76 -9.68
N VAL A 177 -1.49 0.36 -10.00
CA VAL A 177 -2.93 0.51 -9.82
C VAL A 177 -3.69 -0.54 -10.65
N ALA A 178 -3.28 -0.81 -11.89
CA ALA A 178 -3.89 -1.85 -12.71
C ALA A 178 -3.81 -3.24 -12.04
N LYS A 179 -2.69 -3.57 -11.40
CA LYS A 179 -2.55 -4.84 -10.63
C LYS A 179 -3.52 -4.88 -9.45
N LEU A 180 -3.64 -3.79 -8.69
CA LEU A 180 -4.54 -3.71 -7.53
C LEU A 180 -6.01 -3.84 -7.93
N VAL A 181 -6.44 -3.18 -9.02
CA VAL A 181 -7.82 -3.21 -9.52
C VAL A 181 -8.19 -4.56 -10.12
N THR A 182 -7.25 -5.24 -10.77
CA THR A 182 -7.46 -6.53 -11.45
C THR A 182 -7.13 -7.73 -10.59
N THR A 183 -6.68 -7.54 -9.34
CA THR A 183 -6.52 -8.64 -8.39
C THR A 183 -7.84 -9.39 -8.27
N GLU A 184 -7.80 -10.71 -8.48
CA GLU A 184 -9.00 -11.56 -8.41
C GLU A 184 -9.63 -11.47 -7.01
N THR A 185 -10.54 -10.55 -6.83
CA THR A 185 -11.54 -10.66 -5.76
C THR A 185 -12.41 -11.85 -6.12
N LYS A 186 -12.07 -13.01 -5.58
CA LYS A 186 -13.00 -14.13 -5.56
C LYS A 186 -14.18 -13.71 -4.69
N GLY A 187 -15.19 -13.09 -5.34
CA GLY A 187 -16.47 -12.82 -4.73
C GLY A 187 -17.22 -14.12 -4.46
#